data_4a9da11c563f69901506fc4a10d09f32
#
_entry.id   4a9da11c563f69901506fc4a10d09f32
#
_cell.length_a   1.000
_cell.length_b   1.000
_cell.length_c   1.000
_cell.angle_alpha   90.00
_cell.angle_beta   90.00
_cell.angle_gamma   90.00
#
_symmetry.space_group_name_H-M   'P 1'
#
loop_
_entity.id
_entity.type
_entity.pdbx_description
1 polymer ?
#
loop_
_entity_poly.entity_id
_entity_poly.type
_entity_poly.pdbx_seq_one_letter_code
_entity_poly.pdbx_strand_id
1 'polypeptide(L)'
;MDKIIFETILGNMKITSENGFLKTVDLTDEAKVDSNEAVLLSAKQQMLTYFQTKTAFDLPLKPKGTPFQQKVYEALLKIPYGEIAAMIGKPKAARAVGQAVNKNPLMIIVPCHRIIGKDGSLTGFYGGLALKEKLLKIEGIR
;
A
#
# COMPACT_ATOMS: atom_id res chain seq x y z
N MET A 1 1.09 -5.86 -19.76
CA MET A 1 0.67 -5.64 -18.38
C MET A 1 -0.84 -5.44 -18.32
N ASP A 2 -1.51 -6.18 -17.47
CA ASP A 2 -2.96 -6.08 -17.32
C ASP A 2 -3.35 -5.11 -16.21
N LYS A 3 -4.56 -4.58 -16.27
CA LYS A 3 -5.06 -3.64 -15.28
C LYS A 3 -6.54 -3.84 -14.98
N ILE A 4 -6.94 -3.42 -13.78
CA ILE A 4 -8.33 -3.27 -13.38
C ILE A 4 -8.48 -1.91 -12.71
N ILE A 5 -9.58 -1.22 -12.97
CA ILE A 5 -9.91 0.06 -12.33
C ILE A 5 -11.33 -0.04 -11.80
N PHE A 6 -11.48 0.20 -10.50
CA PHE A 6 -12.76 0.07 -9.82
C PHE A 6 -12.94 1.15 -8.76
N GLU A 7 -14.20 1.43 -8.44
CA GLU A 7 -14.53 2.47 -7.45
C GLU A 7 -14.33 1.95 -6.02
N THR A 8 -13.76 2.80 -5.17
CA THR A 8 -13.61 2.57 -3.73
C THR A 8 -14.06 3.80 -2.97
N ILE A 9 -14.12 3.71 -1.64
CA ILE A 9 -14.44 4.88 -0.81
C ILE A 9 -13.40 6.00 -0.94
N LEU A 10 -12.22 5.70 -1.50
CA LEU A 10 -11.16 6.67 -1.73
C LEU A 10 -11.19 7.24 -3.16
N GLY A 11 -12.08 6.76 -4.01
CA GLY A 11 -12.13 7.08 -5.42
C GLY A 11 -11.76 5.87 -6.29
N ASN A 12 -11.58 6.10 -7.59
CA ASN A 12 -11.19 5.02 -8.49
C ASN A 12 -9.78 4.55 -8.21
N MET A 13 -9.61 3.25 -8.12
CA MET A 13 -8.33 2.60 -7.82
C MET A 13 -7.90 1.75 -9.01
N LYS A 14 -6.63 1.90 -9.40
CA LYS A 14 -6.04 1.17 -10.50
C LYS A 14 -5.01 0.18 -9.95
N ILE A 15 -5.22 -1.09 -10.28
CA ILE A 15 -4.29 -2.16 -9.91
C ILE A 15 -3.77 -2.77 -11.21
N THR A 16 -2.44 -2.91 -11.30
CA THR A 16 -1.82 -3.54 -12.47
C THR A 16 -1.11 -4.82 -12.07
N SER A 17 -1.03 -5.74 -13.04
CA SER A 17 -0.37 -7.03 -12.85
C SER A 17 0.50 -7.37 -14.05
N GLU A 18 1.46 -8.25 -13.84
CA GLU A 18 2.32 -8.79 -14.90
C GLU A 18 2.74 -10.20 -14.50
N ASN A 19 2.58 -11.15 -15.42
CA ASN A 19 2.95 -12.55 -15.20
C ASN A 19 2.35 -13.16 -13.92
N GLY A 20 1.11 -12.77 -13.58
CA GLY A 20 0.40 -13.29 -12.41
C GLY A 20 0.78 -12.64 -11.08
N PHE A 21 1.61 -11.59 -11.09
CA PHE A 21 2.01 -10.84 -9.90
C PHE A 21 1.47 -9.42 -9.94
N LEU A 22 1.07 -8.88 -8.79
CA LEU A 22 0.68 -7.48 -8.69
C LEU A 22 1.91 -6.58 -8.78
N LYS A 23 1.80 -5.52 -9.58
CA LYS A 23 2.88 -4.56 -9.82
C LYS A 23 2.63 -3.21 -9.20
N THR A 24 1.42 -2.66 -9.33
CA THR A 24 1.10 -1.33 -8.81
C THR A 24 -0.32 -1.27 -8.27
N VAL A 25 -0.51 -0.38 -7.28
CA VAL A 25 -1.82 0.02 -6.77
C VAL A 25 -1.78 1.55 -6.63
N ASP A 26 -2.67 2.24 -7.34
CA ASP A 26 -2.75 3.70 -7.34
C ASP A 26 -4.20 4.18 -7.34
N LEU A 27 -4.42 5.40 -6.87
CA LEU A 27 -5.66 6.10 -7.16
C LEU A 27 -5.53 6.75 -8.52
N THR A 28 -6.65 6.87 -9.26
CA THR A 28 -6.62 7.37 -10.63
C THR A 28 -7.90 8.13 -10.96
N ASP A 29 -7.80 9.06 -11.92
CA ASP A 29 -8.97 9.73 -12.50
C ASP A 29 -9.51 8.98 -13.72
N GLU A 30 -8.87 7.89 -14.13
CA GLU A 30 -9.28 7.10 -15.29
C GLU A 30 -10.62 6.41 -15.03
N ALA A 31 -11.38 6.19 -16.10
CA ALA A 31 -12.66 5.49 -16.03
C ALA A 31 -12.46 4.02 -15.62
N LYS A 32 -13.51 3.43 -15.03
CA LYS A 32 -13.49 2.03 -14.60
C LYS A 32 -13.20 1.09 -15.77
N VAL A 33 -12.38 0.07 -15.51
CA VAL A 33 -12.00 -0.95 -16.48
C VAL A 33 -12.05 -2.31 -15.80
N ASP A 34 -12.82 -3.23 -16.37
CA ASP A 34 -12.90 -4.61 -15.86
C ASP A 34 -11.72 -5.46 -16.33
N SER A 35 -11.50 -6.56 -15.68
CA SER A 35 -10.51 -7.57 -16.05
C SER A 35 -11.04 -8.97 -15.77
N ASN A 36 -10.58 -9.93 -16.57
CA ASN A 36 -10.87 -11.35 -16.34
C ASN A 36 -9.69 -12.08 -15.72
N GLU A 37 -8.58 -11.38 -15.45
CA GLU A 37 -7.40 -12.00 -14.86
C GLU A 37 -7.64 -12.33 -13.39
N ALA A 38 -7.36 -13.59 -13.01
CA ALA A 38 -7.66 -14.10 -11.67
C ALA A 38 -7.01 -13.27 -10.57
N VAL A 39 -5.74 -12.87 -10.72
CA VAL A 39 -5.02 -12.11 -9.69
C VAL A 39 -5.62 -10.71 -9.52
N LEU A 40 -6.08 -10.07 -10.60
CA LEU A 40 -6.70 -8.74 -10.52
C LEU A 40 -8.09 -8.82 -9.90
N LEU A 41 -8.87 -9.85 -10.22
CA LEU A 41 -10.18 -10.05 -9.59
C LEU A 41 -10.03 -10.33 -8.10
N SER A 42 -9.06 -11.14 -7.70
CA SER A 42 -8.77 -11.42 -6.30
C SER A 42 -8.31 -10.15 -5.57
N ALA A 43 -7.45 -9.35 -6.20
CA ALA A 43 -6.99 -8.09 -5.63
C ALA A 43 -8.15 -7.12 -5.40
N LYS A 44 -9.05 -6.98 -6.38
CA LYS A 44 -10.24 -6.14 -6.23
C LYS A 44 -11.10 -6.61 -5.07
N GLN A 45 -11.38 -7.90 -4.99
CA GLN A 45 -12.20 -8.49 -3.93
C GLN A 45 -11.58 -8.22 -2.55
N GLN A 46 -10.29 -8.48 -2.39
CA GLN A 46 -9.60 -8.29 -1.12
C GLN A 46 -9.52 -6.82 -0.74
N MET A 47 -9.30 -5.93 -1.72
CA MET A 47 -9.26 -4.49 -1.46
C MET A 47 -10.62 -3.97 -0.98
N LEU A 48 -11.72 -4.39 -1.61
CA LEU A 48 -13.06 -4.00 -1.18
C LEU A 48 -13.37 -4.54 0.21
N THR A 49 -12.95 -5.77 0.51
CA THR A 49 -13.09 -6.35 1.84
C THR A 49 -12.29 -5.56 2.88
N TYR A 50 -11.07 -5.13 2.53
CA TYR A 50 -10.23 -4.32 3.42
C TYR A 50 -10.96 -3.07 3.93
N PHE A 51 -11.71 -2.39 3.06
CA PHE A 51 -12.43 -1.17 3.44
C PHE A 51 -13.64 -1.44 4.33
N GLN A 52 -14.11 -2.67 4.42
CA GLN A 52 -15.29 -3.03 5.21
C GLN A 52 -14.96 -3.71 6.52
N THR A 53 -13.92 -4.54 6.53
CA THR A 53 -13.58 -5.37 7.68
C THR A 53 -12.08 -5.50 7.83
N LYS A 54 -11.65 -5.91 9.02
CA LYS A 54 -10.25 -6.25 9.27
C LYS A 54 -9.87 -7.45 8.38
N THR A 55 -8.88 -7.26 7.54
CA THR A 55 -8.41 -8.30 6.63
C THR A 55 -6.90 -8.20 6.40
N ALA A 56 -6.30 -9.32 6.05
CA ALA A 56 -4.93 -9.38 5.56
C ALA A 56 -4.97 -9.72 4.08
N PHE A 57 -4.08 -9.13 3.28
CA PHE A 57 -4.00 -9.43 1.87
C PHE A 57 -3.19 -10.72 1.66
N ASP A 58 -3.70 -11.57 0.78
CA ASP A 58 -3.02 -12.80 0.36
C ASP A 58 -2.94 -12.80 -1.16
N LEU A 59 -1.91 -12.12 -1.68
CA LEU A 59 -1.76 -11.87 -3.11
C LEU A 59 -0.29 -12.03 -3.50
N PRO A 60 0.00 -12.54 -4.71
CA PRO A 60 1.36 -12.59 -5.22
C PRO A 60 1.83 -11.19 -5.58
N LEU A 61 2.85 -10.68 -4.89
CA LEU A 61 3.37 -9.32 -5.05
C LEU A 61 4.76 -9.35 -5.67
N LYS A 62 4.99 -8.44 -6.61
CA LYS A 62 6.32 -8.24 -7.18
C LYS A 62 6.56 -6.74 -7.38
N PRO A 63 6.70 -5.98 -6.29
CA PRO A 63 6.94 -4.54 -6.40
C PRO A 63 8.32 -4.28 -7.00
N LYS A 64 8.38 -3.28 -7.87
CA LYS A 64 9.65 -2.83 -8.45
C LYS A 64 10.41 -2.01 -7.41
N GLY A 65 11.69 -2.29 -7.23
CA GLY A 65 12.54 -1.53 -6.32
C GLY A 65 13.93 -2.13 -6.20
N THR A 66 14.82 -1.36 -5.57
CA THR A 66 16.19 -1.81 -5.28
C THR A 66 16.16 -2.94 -4.25
N PRO A 67 17.28 -3.69 -4.08
CA PRO A 67 17.36 -4.72 -3.04
C PRO A 67 17.03 -4.17 -1.63
N PHE A 68 17.49 -2.95 -1.33
CA PHE A 68 17.15 -2.30 -0.05
C PHE A 68 15.66 -2.01 0.06
N GLN A 69 15.05 -1.46 -0.99
CA GLN A 69 13.61 -1.19 -1.01
C GLN A 69 12.80 -2.47 -0.84
N GLN A 70 13.22 -3.58 -1.47
CA GLN A 70 12.55 -4.87 -1.31
C GLN A 70 12.56 -5.32 0.14
N LYS A 71 13.68 -5.16 0.85
CA LYS A 71 13.77 -5.49 2.27
C LYS A 71 12.83 -4.65 3.13
N VAL A 72 12.72 -3.35 2.79
CA VAL A 72 11.78 -2.46 3.48
C VAL A 72 10.34 -2.93 3.27
N TYR A 73 9.97 -3.26 2.02
CA TYR A 73 8.61 -3.75 1.72
C TYR A 73 8.30 -5.04 2.46
N GLU A 74 9.25 -5.97 2.54
CA GLU A 74 9.06 -7.21 3.31
C GLU A 74 8.82 -6.93 4.79
N ALA A 75 9.55 -5.98 5.36
CA ALA A 75 9.37 -5.58 6.76
C ALA A 75 8.01 -4.94 6.98
N LEU A 76 7.56 -4.09 6.05
CA LEU A 76 6.25 -3.43 6.15
C LEU A 76 5.10 -4.44 6.14
N LEU A 77 5.22 -5.49 5.34
CA LEU A 77 4.19 -6.54 5.25
C LEU A 77 3.96 -7.26 6.58
N LYS A 78 4.90 -7.15 7.53
CA LYS A 78 4.77 -7.76 8.85
C LYS A 78 3.99 -6.90 9.86
N ILE A 79 3.65 -5.66 9.50
CA ILE A 79 2.88 -4.77 10.38
C ILE A 79 1.40 -5.09 10.22
N PRO A 80 0.72 -5.63 11.26
CA PRO A 80 -0.68 -6.04 11.13
C PRO A 80 -1.65 -4.86 10.94
N TYR A 81 -2.82 -5.18 10.41
CA TYR A 81 -3.93 -4.23 10.31
C TYR A 81 -4.24 -3.63 11.70
N GLY A 82 -4.45 -2.33 11.73
CA GLY A 82 -4.79 -1.63 12.97
C GLY A 82 -3.60 -1.34 13.88
N GLU A 83 -2.38 -1.65 13.44
CA GLU A 83 -1.16 -1.38 14.21
C GLU A 83 -0.25 -0.43 13.45
N ILE A 84 0.60 0.28 14.19
CA ILE A 84 1.59 1.20 13.62
C ILE A 84 2.98 0.82 14.10
N ALA A 85 3.98 1.24 13.33
CA ALA A 85 5.39 1.08 13.70
C ALA A 85 6.09 2.41 13.58
N ALA A 86 6.92 2.73 14.58
CA ALA A 86 7.72 3.95 14.54
C ALA A 86 8.98 3.74 13.70
N MET A 87 9.34 4.77 12.95
CA MET A 87 10.60 4.78 12.22
C MET A 87 11.74 5.03 13.21
N ILE A 88 12.49 3.98 13.51
CA ILE A 88 13.62 4.04 14.45
C ILE A 88 14.92 3.74 13.74
N GLY A 89 16.04 4.15 14.32
CA GLY A 89 17.37 3.88 13.81
C GLY A 89 18.20 5.15 13.66
N LYS A 90 19.36 5.00 13.03
CA LYS A 90 20.26 6.14 12.76
C LYS A 90 19.61 7.06 11.72
N PRO A 91 19.81 8.40 11.81
CA PRO A 91 19.18 9.34 10.88
C PRO A 91 19.37 9.00 9.40
N LYS A 92 20.53 8.47 9.03
CA LYS A 92 20.82 8.10 7.66
C LYS A 92 19.99 6.89 7.21
N ALA A 93 19.83 5.91 8.08
CA ALA A 93 18.99 4.74 7.81
C ALA A 93 17.52 5.12 7.75
N ALA A 94 17.06 5.99 8.66
CA ALA A 94 15.69 6.50 8.68
C ALA A 94 15.35 7.23 7.37
N ARG A 95 16.30 8.01 6.84
CA ARG A 95 16.11 8.71 5.56
C ARG A 95 15.95 7.73 4.40
N ALA A 96 16.77 6.70 4.35
CA ALA A 96 16.70 5.68 3.30
C ALA A 96 15.39 4.89 3.37
N VAL A 97 14.94 4.55 4.58
CA VAL A 97 13.64 3.88 4.79
C VAL A 97 12.50 4.79 4.34
N GLY A 98 12.55 6.08 4.71
CA GLY A 98 11.55 7.06 4.30
C GLY A 98 11.44 7.19 2.79
N GLN A 99 12.56 7.17 2.08
CA GLN A 99 12.56 7.19 0.62
C GLN A 99 11.94 5.93 0.03
N ALA A 100 12.26 4.76 0.59
CA ALA A 100 11.67 3.50 0.13
C ALA A 100 10.15 3.49 0.35
N VAL A 101 9.68 3.94 1.51
CA VAL A 101 8.26 4.06 1.83
C VAL A 101 7.55 4.97 0.84
N ASN A 102 8.18 6.10 0.50
CA ASN A 102 7.61 7.08 -0.42
C ASN A 102 7.55 6.58 -1.87
N LYS A 103 8.31 5.56 -2.21
CA LYS A 103 8.35 4.97 -3.56
C LYS A 103 7.60 3.65 -3.67
N ASN A 104 6.87 3.24 -2.62
CA ASN A 104 6.12 2.00 -2.62
C ASN A 104 5.09 1.98 -3.75
N PRO A 105 5.20 1.05 -4.72
CA PRO A 105 4.26 0.97 -5.84
C PRO A 105 2.96 0.26 -5.49
N LEU A 106 2.88 -0.42 -4.34
CA LEU A 106 1.73 -1.22 -3.93
C LEU A 106 1.10 -0.65 -2.64
N MET A 107 0.63 0.60 -2.71
CA MET A 107 0.07 1.25 -1.52
C MET A 107 -1.09 0.43 -0.94
N ILE A 108 -1.28 0.50 0.36
CA ILE A 108 -2.26 -0.23 1.15
C ILE A 108 -1.88 -1.70 1.32
N ILE A 109 -1.62 -2.43 0.24
CA ILE A 109 -1.23 -3.85 0.31
C ILE A 109 0.12 -3.99 1.02
N VAL A 110 1.12 -3.22 0.56
CA VAL A 110 2.36 -3.04 1.33
C VAL A 110 2.11 -1.82 2.23
N PRO A 111 1.89 -2.02 3.53
CA PRO A 111 1.24 -1.00 4.36
C PRO A 111 2.17 0.12 4.83
N CYS A 112 2.70 0.90 3.89
CA CYS A 112 3.56 2.03 4.19
C CYS A 112 2.84 3.13 5.00
N HIS A 113 1.51 3.17 4.97
CA HIS A 113 0.73 4.09 5.78
C HIS A 113 0.81 3.80 7.29
N ARG A 114 1.25 2.60 7.68
CA ARG A 114 1.41 2.20 9.09
C ARG A 114 2.74 2.61 9.71
N ILE A 115 3.60 3.29 8.95
CA ILE A 115 4.86 3.83 9.45
C ILE A 115 4.65 5.29 9.87
N ILE A 116 5.08 5.63 11.09
CA ILE A 116 5.04 6.99 11.62
C ILE A 116 6.45 7.42 12.03
N GLY A 117 6.64 8.72 12.24
CA GLY A 117 7.89 9.25 12.76
C GLY A 117 8.16 8.79 14.19
N LYS A 118 9.41 8.85 14.61
CA LYS A 118 9.84 8.47 15.97
C LYS A 118 9.08 9.26 17.05
N ASP A 119 8.72 10.50 16.76
CA ASP A 119 7.96 11.38 17.67
C ASP A 119 6.44 11.24 17.55
N GLY A 120 5.97 10.27 16.77
CA GLY A 120 4.55 10.04 16.52
C GLY A 120 3.95 10.89 15.41
N SER A 121 4.74 11.74 14.77
CA SER A 121 4.25 12.55 13.64
C SER A 121 4.05 11.72 12.39
N LEU A 122 3.14 12.18 11.51
CA LEU A 122 2.97 11.56 10.20
C LEU A 122 4.14 11.96 9.31
N THR A 123 4.83 10.96 8.78
CA THR A 123 5.93 11.17 7.82
C THR A 123 5.41 11.04 6.40
N GLY A 124 6.28 11.30 5.41
CA GLY A 124 5.92 11.22 4.02
C GLY A 124 5.27 9.89 3.61
N PHE A 125 4.38 9.97 2.64
CA PHE A 125 3.66 8.83 2.12
C PHE A 125 3.42 9.06 0.63
N TYR A 126 3.49 8.02 -0.19
CA TYR A 126 3.36 8.09 -1.65
C TYR A 126 2.07 8.83 -2.08
N GLY A 127 0.95 8.52 -1.44
CA GLY A 127 -0.34 9.14 -1.77
C GLY A 127 -0.62 10.46 -1.05
N GLY A 128 0.32 10.99 -0.25
CA GLY A 128 0.14 12.22 0.52
C GLY A 128 -0.35 11.97 1.94
N LEU A 129 -0.10 12.94 2.82
CA LEU A 129 -0.42 12.81 4.25
C LEU A 129 -1.92 12.71 4.53
N ALA A 130 -2.75 13.39 3.72
CA ALA A 130 -4.21 13.31 3.90
C ALA A 130 -4.72 11.89 3.65
N LEU A 131 -4.21 11.20 2.63
CA LEU A 131 -4.58 9.83 2.35
C LEU A 131 -4.05 8.90 3.45
N LYS A 132 -2.82 9.12 3.92
CA LYS A 132 -2.25 8.36 5.02
C LYS A 132 -3.14 8.43 6.26
N GLU A 133 -3.59 9.62 6.63
CA GLU A 133 -4.47 9.82 7.78
C GLU A 133 -5.81 9.11 7.59
N LYS A 134 -6.40 9.16 6.39
CA LYS A 134 -7.63 8.45 6.07
C LYS A 134 -7.47 6.94 6.26
N LEU A 135 -6.37 6.37 5.78
CA LEU A 135 -6.11 4.93 5.91
C LEU A 135 -5.95 4.53 7.38
N LEU A 136 -5.27 5.34 8.17
CA LEU A 136 -5.13 5.09 9.61
C LEU A 136 -6.49 5.13 10.30
N LYS A 137 -7.37 6.07 9.93
CA LYS A 137 -8.73 6.13 10.46
C LYS A 137 -9.56 4.90 10.08
N ILE A 138 -9.45 4.44 8.84
CA ILE A 138 -10.12 3.22 8.38
C ILE A 138 -9.71 2.03 9.24
N GLU A 139 -8.44 1.97 9.62
CA GLU A 139 -7.92 0.89 10.46
C GLU A 139 -8.16 1.11 11.96
N GLY A 140 -8.83 2.20 12.33
CA GLY A 140 -9.18 2.47 13.73
C GLY A 140 -8.06 3.03 14.59
N ILE A 141 -6.98 3.55 13.97
CA ILE A 141 -5.81 4.06 14.70
C ILE A 141 -5.98 5.53 15.09
N ARG A 142 -6.61 6.33 14.26
CA ARG A 142 -6.78 7.77 14.51
C ARG A 142 -8.16 8.27 14.18
#